data_36cf53c242ab09a76d9430f8fbc2ad1b
#
_entry.id   36cf53c242ab09a76d9430f8fbc2ad1b
#
_cell.length_a   1.000
_cell.length_b   1.000
_cell.length_c   1.000
_cell.angle_alpha   90.00
_cell.angle_beta   90.00
_cell.angle_gamma   90.00
#
_symmetry.space_group_name_H-M   'P 1'
#
loop_
_entity.id
_entity.type
_entity.pdbx_description
1 polymer ?
#
loop_
_entity_poly.entity_id
_entity_poly.type
_entity_poly.pdbx_seq_one_letter_code
_entity_poly.pdbx_strand_id
1 'polypeptide(L)'
;MMDTRMGGGAASLTGPRSVYSSDHELFRDQVRRFFEKHIVPFHRQWERDGIVPRSLWLEAGAAGLLCPMLAEEYGGAGADFGYSAIIIEEIARTNCTGPGFPLHSDIVVPYIADLATDERKREWLPKMARGEIIGAI
;
A
#
# COMPACT_ATOMS: atom_id res chain seq x y z
N MET A 1 -9.05 49.56 -11.77
CA MET A 1 -9.63 48.27 -11.48
C MET A 1 -8.54 47.20 -11.76
N MET A 2 -7.77 46.85 -10.72
CA MET A 2 -6.66 45.90 -10.84
C MET A 2 -7.17 44.52 -10.44
N ASP A 3 -7.24 43.63 -11.40
CA ASP A 3 -7.54 42.20 -11.18
C ASP A 3 -6.24 41.52 -10.73
N THR A 4 -6.11 41.31 -9.43
CA THR A 4 -4.95 40.63 -8.86
C THR A 4 -5.33 39.16 -8.66
N ARG A 5 -5.37 38.40 -9.74
CA ARG A 5 -5.38 36.92 -9.65
C ARG A 5 -3.95 36.41 -9.49
N MET A 6 -3.47 36.45 -8.28
CA MET A 6 -2.32 35.65 -7.85
C MET A 6 -2.81 34.29 -7.41
N GLY A 7 -3.28 33.47 -8.35
CA GLY A 7 -3.46 32.07 -8.19
C GLY A 7 -2.18 31.32 -8.55
N GLY A 8 -1.13 31.53 -7.76
CA GLY A 8 0.08 30.72 -7.86
C GLY A 8 -0.17 29.34 -7.25
N GLY A 9 -0.90 28.48 -7.93
CA GLY A 9 -0.80 27.06 -7.66
C GLY A 9 0.63 26.65 -7.90
N ALA A 10 1.33 26.14 -6.88
CA ALA A 10 2.64 25.55 -7.05
C ALA A 10 2.50 24.48 -8.15
N ALA A 11 3.00 24.77 -9.34
CA ALA A 11 3.08 23.78 -10.41
C ALA A 11 3.89 22.63 -9.83
N SER A 12 3.27 21.46 -9.76
CA SER A 12 3.99 20.24 -9.37
C SER A 12 5.23 20.15 -10.26
N LEU A 13 6.41 20.18 -9.66
CA LEU A 13 7.68 20.02 -10.36
C LEU A 13 7.79 18.65 -11.05
N THR A 14 6.90 17.73 -10.68
CA THR A 14 6.70 16.45 -11.34
C THR A 14 5.37 16.49 -12.09
N GLY A 15 5.42 16.61 -13.42
CA GLY A 15 4.23 16.46 -14.25
C GLY A 15 3.58 15.07 -14.07
N PRO A 16 2.41 14.83 -14.69
CA PRO A 16 1.76 13.53 -14.59
C PRO A 16 2.73 12.44 -15.07
N ARG A 17 2.93 11.42 -14.22
CA ARG A 17 3.84 10.31 -14.56
C ARG A 17 3.19 9.44 -15.63
N SER A 18 3.79 9.37 -16.79
CA SER A 18 3.32 8.59 -17.94
C SER A 18 3.36 7.07 -17.75
N VAL A 19 3.97 6.61 -16.64
CA VAL A 19 4.08 5.17 -16.32
C VAL A 19 2.80 4.56 -15.77
N TYR A 20 1.86 5.39 -15.30
CA TYR A 20 0.60 4.92 -14.73
C TYR A 20 -0.52 4.91 -15.76
N SER A 21 -1.25 3.80 -15.82
CA SER A 21 -2.47 3.66 -16.62
C SER A 21 -3.69 4.21 -15.88
N SER A 22 -4.84 4.25 -16.56
CA SER A 22 -6.12 4.60 -15.92
C SER A 22 -6.48 3.66 -14.77
N ASP A 23 -6.16 2.37 -14.87
CA ASP A 23 -6.41 1.38 -13.80
C ASP A 23 -5.53 1.65 -12.58
N HIS A 24 -4.28 2.03 -12.80
CA HIS A 24 -3.39 2.48 -11.73
C HIS A 24 -3.96 3.70 -11.00
N GLU A 25 -4.51 4.67 -11.71
CA GLU A 25 -5.08 5.88 -11.09
C GLU A 25 -6.39 5.57 -10.33
N LEU A 26 -7.22 4.65 -10.81
CA LEU A 26 -8.38 4.16 -10.05
C LEU A 26 -7.95 3.47 -8.75
N PHE A 27 -6.89 2.67 -8.81
CA PHE A 27 -6.32 2.06 -7.62
C PHE A 27 -5.75 3.11 -6.66
N ARG A 28 -5.07 4.14 -7.16
CA ARG A 28 -4.59 5.27 -6.36
C ARG A 28 -5.73 5.92 -5.58
N ASP A 29 -6.85 6.17 -6.21
CA ASP A 29 -8.02 6.75 -5.55
C ASP A 29 -8.57 5.83 -4.44
N GLN A 30 -8.55 4.52 -4.68
CA GLN A 30 -8.94 3.53 -3.66
C GLN A 30 -7.97 3.54 -2.48
N VAL A 31 -6.66 3.50 -2.73
CA VAL A 31 -5.62 3.53 -1.69
C VAL A 31 -5.73 4.81 -0.88
N ARG A 32 -5.90 5.95 -1.54
CA ARG A 32 -6.03 7.26 -0.89
C ARG A 32 -7.22 7.30 0.05
N ARG A 33 -8.39 6.85 -0.39
CA ARG A 33 -9.60 6.77 0.46
C ARG A 33 -9.39 5.83 1.65
N PHE A 34 -8.69 4.71 1.44
CA PHE A 34 -8.36 3.79 2.54
C PHE A 34 -7.47 4.46 3.58
N PHE A 35 -6.41 5.15 3.15
CA PHE A 35 -5.50 5.88 4.05
C PHE A 35 -6.22 6.97 4.83
N GLU A 36 -7.04 7.77 4.17
CA GLU A 36 -7.79 8.87 4.80
C GLU A 36 -8.81 8.37 5.84
N LYS A 37 -9.39 7.21 5.62
CA LYS A 37 -10.38 6.63 6.53
C LYS A 37 -9.77 5.80 7.65
N HIS A 38 -8.79 4.95 7.35
CA HIS A 38 -8.33 3.90 8.26
C HIS A 38 -6.95 4.15 8.86
N ILE A 39 -6.16 5.08 8.35
CA ILE A 39 -4.78 5.29 8.78
C ILE A 39 -4.55 6.71 9.30
N VAL A 40 -4.75 7.71 8.48
CA VAL A 40 -4.42 9.12 8.80
C VAL A 40 -5.03 9.58 10.13
N PRO A 41 -6.31 9.32 10.45
CA PRO A 41 -6.90 9.78 11.71
C PRO A 41 -6.30 9.15 12.96
N PHE A 42 -5.68 7.97 12.82
CA PHE A 42 -5.21 7.16 13.95
C PHE A 42 -3.69 7.09 14.07
N HIS A 43 -2.95 7.45 13.05
CA HIS A 43 -1.51 7.22 12.94
C HIS A 43 -0.72 7.85 14.09
N ARG A 44 -1.04 9.07 14.51
CA ARG A 44 -0.40 9.71 15.65
C ARG A 44 -0.57 8.94 16.96
N GLN A 45 -1.73 8.32 17.16
CA GLN A 45 -1.96 7.50 18.34
C GLN A 45 -1.11 6.24 18.29
N TRP A 46 -1.02 5.58 17.13
CA TRP A 46 -0.19 4.40 16.95
C TRP A 46 1.30 4.69 17.19
N GLU A 47 1.78 5.86 16.76
CA GLU A 47 3.15 6.31 17.06
C GLU A 47 3.41 6.44 18.56
N ARG A 48 2.46 7.00 19.30
CA ARG A 48 2.58 7.12 20.77
C ARG A 48 2.52 5.75 21.46
N ASP A 49 1.67 4.87 20.96
CA ASP A 49 1.48 3.53 21.54
C ASP A 49 2.59 2.55 21.11
N GLY A 50 3.33 2.88 20.05
CA GLY A 50 4.40 2.03 19.50
C GLY A 50 3.88 0.79 18.78
N ILE A 51 2.61 0.77 18.37
CA ILE A 51 1.99 -0.40 17.72
C ILE A 51 0.88 0.02 16.75
N VAL A 52 0.81 -0.69 15.62
CA VAL A 52 -0.30 -0.63 14.66
C VAL A 52 -1.25 -1.80 14.92
N PRO A 53 -2.56 -1.57 15.03
CA PRO A 53 -3.52 -2.64 15.31
C PRO A 53 -3.53 -3.71 14.22
N ARG A 54 -3.64 -4.98 14.61
CA ARG A 54 -3.78 -6.09 13.65
C ARG A 54 -5.03 -5.94 12.77
N SER A 55 -6.09 -5.34 13.27
CA SER A 55 -7.31 -5.07 12.51
C SER A 55 -7.05 -4.27 11.24
N LEU A 56 -6.10 -3.32 11.27
CA LEU A 56 -5.72 -2.57 10.07
C LEU A 56 -5.16 -3.48 8.97
N TRP A 57 -4.36 -4.47 9.33
CA TRP A 57 -3.79 -5.43 8.38
C TRP A 57 -4.88 -6.29 7.72
N LEU A 58 -5.86 -6.73 8.49
CA LEU A 58 -7.01 -7.46 7.95
C LEU A 58 -7.86 -6.59 7.02
N GLU A 59 -8.11 -5.35 7.38
CA GLU A 59 -8.81 -4.37 6.55
C GLU A 59 -8.05 -4.07 5.25
N ALA A 60 -6.73 -3.88 5.35
CA ALA A 60 -5.87 -3.65 4.19
C ALA A 60 -5.84 -4.86 3.25
N GLY A 61 -5.77 -6.07 3.79
CA GLY A 61 -5.86 -7.30 3.01
C GLY A 61 -7.20 -7.44 2.28
N ALA A 62 -8.31 -7.18 2.99
CA ALA A 62 -9.65 -7.21 2.40
C ALA A 62 -9.84 -6.14 1.31
N ALA A 63 -9.18 -4.99 1.43
CA ALA A 63 -9.23 -3.91 0.45
C ALA A 63 -8.25 -4.09 -0.73
N GLY A 64 -7.46 -5.17 -0.76
CA GLY A 64 -6.50 -5.43 -1.83
C GLY A 64 -5.22 -4.59 -1.77
N LEU A 65 -4.87 -4.03 -0.61
CA LEU A 65 -3.67 -3.21 -0.44
C LEU A 65 -2.43 -4.03 -0.05
N LEU A 66 -2.57 -5.32 0.22
CA LEU A 66 -1.45 -6.19 0.56
C LEU A 66 -1.11 -7.11 -0.62
N CYS A 67 0.17 -7.30 -0.86
CA CYS A 67 0.70 -8.26 -1.83
C CYS A 67 0.11 -8.13 -3.25
N PRO A 68 0.00 -6.92 -3.85
CA PRO A 68 -0.64 -6.76 -5.15
C PRO A 68 0.07 -7.54 -6.26
N MET A 69 1.39 -7.74 -6.17
CA MET A 69 2.19 -8.45 -7.15
C MET A 69 2.16 -9.97 -7.00
N LEU A 70 1.70 -10.48 -5.85
CA LEU A 70 1.63 -11.93 -5.60
C LEU A 70 0.69 -12.60 -6.60
N ALA A 71 1.07 -13.79 -7.07
CA ALA A 71 0.27 -14.56 -8.02
C ALA A 71 -1.15 -14.83 -7.48
N GLU A 72 -2.13 -14.86 -8.39
CA GLU A 72 -3.54 -15.08 -8.05
C GLU A 72 -3.78 -16.41 -7.36
N GLU A 73 -3.02 -17.45 -7.72
CA GLU A 73 -3.11 -18.76 -7.08
C GLU A 73 -2.84 -18.74 -5.57
N TYR A 74 -2.11 -17.71 -5.08
CA TYR A 74 -1.82 -17.51 -3.66
C TYR A 74 -2.66 -16.38 -3.04
N GLY A 75 -3.62 -15.84 -3.76
CA GLY A 75 -4.54 -14.81 -3.26
C GLY A 75 -4.11 -13.37 -3.54
N GLY A 76 -3.04 -13.16 -4.29
CA GLY A 76 -2.64 -11.85 -4.81
C GLY A 76 -3.44 -11.46 -6.05
N ALA A 77 -3.15 -10.30 -6.60
CA ALA A 77 -3.76 -9.79 -7.83
C ALA A 77 -2.94 -10.07 -9.09
N GLY A 78 -1.72 -10.62 -8.97
CA GLY A 78 -0.80 -10.78 -10.08
C GLY A 78 -0.49 -9.48 -10.81
N ALA A 79 -0.56 -8.35 -10.11
CA ALA A 79 -0.42 -7.01 -10.65
C ALA A 79 1.04 -6.64 -10.91
N ASP A 80 1.27 -5.60 -11.71
CA ASP A 80 2.60 -5.05 -11.90
C ASP A 80 3.06 -4.19 -10.70
N PHE A 81 4.34 -3.82 -10.68
CA PHE A 81 4.93 -3.02 -9.59
C PHE A 81 4.30 -1.63 -9.46
N GLY A 82 3.64 -1.10 -10.47
CA GLY A 82 2.95 0.19 -10.40
C GLY A 82 1.94 0.27 -9.25
N TYR A 83 1.28 -0.83 -8.94
CA TYR A 83 0.35 -0.91 -7.80
C TYR A 83 1.07 -0.81 -6.45
N SER A 84 2.19 -1.50 -6.27
CA SER A 84 3.04 -1.33 -5.08
C SER A 84 3.62 0.07 -4.97
N ALA A 85 4.08 0.64 -6.07
CA ALA A 85 4.60 2.01 -6.12
C ALA A 85 3.56 3.04 -5.67
N ILE A 86 2.30 2.88 -6.06
CA ILE A 86 1.19 3.75 -5.63
C ILE A 86 1.00 3.69 -4.10
N ILE A 87 1.05 2.51 -3.51
CA ILE A 87 0.93 2.36 -2.05
C ILE A 87 2.09 3.10 -1.36
N ILE A 88 3.31 2.94 -1.85
CA ILE A 88 4.50 3.64 -1.34
C ILE A 88 4.36 5.16 -1.46
N GLU A 89 3.85 5.65 -2.59
CA GLU A 89 3.62 7.07 -2.81
C GLU A 89 2.56 7.65 -1.86
N GLU A 90 1.49 6.92 -1.58
CA GLU A 90 0.46 7.36 -0.63
C GLU A 90 0.97 7.33 0.82
N ILE A 91 1.84 6.39 1.19
CA ILE A 91 2.56 6.42 2.46
C ILE A 91 3.41 7.70 2.56
N ALA A 92 4.18 8.01 1.53
CA ALA A 92 5.02 9.20 1.49
C ALA A 92 4.20 10.49 1.54
N ARG A 93 3.09 10.55 0.80
CA ARG A 93 2.18 11.70 0.78
C ARG A 93 1.59 12.01 2.15
N THR A 94 1.23 10.99 2.91
CA THR A 94 0.61 11.14 4.23
C THR A 94 1.60 11.13 5.38
N ASN A 95 2.84 10.74 5.12
CA ASN A 95 3.88 10.47 6.13
C ASN A 95 3.43 9.44 7.18
N CYS A 96 2.53 8.53 6.82
CA CYS A 96 2.02 7.46 7.70
C CYS A 96 2.86 6.19 7.56
N THR A 97 4.06 6.19 8.11
CA THR A 97 5.04 5.10 7.96
C THR A 97 4.85 3.93 8.92
N GLY A 98 4.00 4.08 9.94
CA GLY A 98 3.77 3.05 10.95
C GLY A 98 3.34 1.69 10.38
N PRO A 99 2.35 1.61 9.49
CA PRO A 99 2.04 0.37 8.80
C PRO A 99 3.11 0.02 7.77
N GLY A 100 3.96 -0.92 8.06
CA GLY A 100 5.04 -1.36 7.19
C GLY A 100 4.60 -2.20 5.98
N PHE A 101 3.57 -1.81 5.26
CA PHE A 101 3.01 -2.56 4.12
C PHE A 101 4.05 -2.93 3.06
N PRO A 102 4.95 -2.02 2.61
CA PRO A 102 5.96 -2.38 1.62
C PRO A 102 6.97 -3.40 2.13
N LEU A 103 7.35 -3.35 3.39
CA LEU A 103 8.26 -4.35 3.97
C LEU A 103 7.64 -5.75 3.88
N HIS A 104 6.37 -5.87 4.23
CA HIS A 104 5.61 -7.11 4.15
C HIS A 104 5.42 -7.57 2.69
N SER A 105 4.80 -6.71 1.86
CA SER A 105 4.32 -7.07 0.54
C SER A 105 5.41 -7.15 -0.53
N ASP A 106 6.41 -6.26 -0.45
CA ASP A 106 7.38 -6.08 -1.54
C ASP A 106 8.77 -6.63 -1.18
N ILE A 107 9.00 -7.01 0.07
CA ILE A 107 10.26 -7.60 0.54
C ILE A 107 10.03 -9.02 1.07
N VAL A 108 9.30 -9.19 2.16
CA VAL A 108 9.17 -10.50 2.82
C VAL A 108 8.41 -11.50 1.96
N VAL A 109 7.27 -11.11 1.41
CA VAL A 109 6.43 -12.00 0.59
C VAL A 109 7.16 -12.52 -0.65
N PRO A 110 7.89 -11.72 -1.44
CA PRO A 110 8.68 -12.23 -2.56
C PRO A 110 9.73 -13.26 -2.15
N TYR A 111 10.43 -13.06 -1.02
CA TYR A 111 11.37 -14.07 -0.52
C TYR A 111 10.69 -15.40 -0.25
N ILE A 112 9.52 -15.40 0.37
CA ILE A 112 8.75 -16.62 0.62
C ILE A 112 8.26 -17.23 -0.70
N ALA A 113 7.76 -16.41 -1.61
CA ALA A 113 7.28 -16.87 -2.92
C ALA A 113 8.38 -17.53 -3.75
N ASP A 114 9.62 -17.06 -3.64
CA ASP A 114 10.75 -17.58 -4.41
C ASP A 114 11.44 -18.77 -3.72
N LEU A 115 11.60 -18.73 -2.40
CA LEU A 115 12.53 -19.61 -1.69
C LEU A 115 11.86 -20.66 -0.79
N ALA A 116 10.60 -20.48 -0.41
CA ALA A 116 9.92 -21.46 0.45
C ALA A 116 9.54 -22.73 -0.32
N THR A 117 9.28 -23.82 0.42
CA THR A 117 8.71 -25.05 -0.16
C THR A 117 7.28 -24.79 -0.64
N ASP A 118 6.81 -25.59 -1.60
CA ASP A 118 5.46 -25.47 -2.13
C ASP A 118 4.38 -25.59 -1.05
N GLU A 119 4.63 -26.46 -0.07
CA GLU A 119 3.74 -26.63 1.08
C GLU A 119 3.61 -25.31 1.88
N ARG A 120 4.74 -24.68 2.22
CA ARG A 120 4.76 -23.42 2.97
C ARG A 120 4.19 -22.26 2.16
N LYS A 121 4.44 -22.21 0.86
CA LYS A 121 3.83 -21.21 -0.01
C LYS A 121 2.31 -21.27 0.04
N ARG A 122 1.74 -22.47 -0.09
CA ARG A 122 0.27 -22.68 -0.03
C ARG A 122 -0.31 -22.37 1.34
N GLU A 123 0.44 -22.61 2.40
CA GLU A 123 0.00 -22.33 3.77
C GLU A 123 0.08 -20.84 4.12
N TRP A 124 1.19 -20.18 3.80
CA TRP A 124 1.48 -18.83 4.30
C TRP A 124 1.04 -17.71 3.38
N LEU A 125 1.31 -17.82 2.08
CA LEU A 125 1.08 -16.70 1.15
C LEU A 125 -0.39 -16.24 1.09
N PRO A 126 -1.40 -17.12 1.05
CA PRO A 126 -2.80 -16.65 1.10
C PRO A 126 -3.14 -15.90 2.40
N LYS A 127 -2.59 -16.34 3.52
CA LYS A 127 -2.78 -15.67 4.82
C LYS A 127 -2.05 -14.32 4.88
N MET A 128 -0.89 -14.22 4.24
CA MET A 128 -0.15 -12.97 4.12
C MET A 128 -0.89 -11.96 3.24
N ALA A 129 -1.48 -12.40 2.14
CA ALA A 129 -2.31 -11.54 1.27
C ALA A 129 -3.56 -11.01 2.00
N ARG A 130 -4.12 -11.76 2.93
CA ARG A 130 -5.27 -11.35 3.75
C ARG A 130 -4.89 -10.57 5.03
N GLY A 131 -3.60 -10.40 5.31
CA GLY A 131 -3.14 -9.71 6.53
C GLY A 131 -3.27 -10.52 7.83
N GLU A 132 -3.51 -11.82 7.72
CA GLU A 132 -3.58 -12.74 8.87
C GLU A 132 -2.17 -13.10 9.39
N ILE A 133 -1.19 -13.19 8.50
CA ILE A 133 0.23 -13.31 8.81
C ILE A 133 0.92 -12.03 8.35
N ILE A 134 1.69 -11.42 9.23
CA ILE A 134 2.46 -10.21 8.95
C ILE A 134 3.93 -10.58 8.91
N GLY A 135 4.57 -10.29 7.77
CA GLY A 135 6.00 -10.51 7.59
C GLY A 135 6.82 -9.32 8.09
N ALA A 136 7.97 -9.64 8.69
CA ALA A 136 8.98 -8.66 9.11
C ALA A 136 10.39 -9.29 8.99
N ILE A 137 11.40 -8.44 8.91
CA ILE A 137 12.82 -8.82 8.89
C ILE A 137 13.61 -7.95 9.86
#